data_06aac35903b7fa3aca61ec4fb41a765e
#
_entry.id   06aac35903b7fa3aca61ec4fb41a765e
#
_cell.length_a   1.000
_cell.length_b   1.000
_cell.length_c   1.000
_cell.angle_alpha   90.00
_cell.angle_beta   90.00
_cell.angle_gamma   90.00
#
_symmetry.space_group_name_H-M   'P 1'
#
loop_
_entity.id
_entity.type
_entity.pdbx_description
1 polymer ?
#
loop_
_entity_poly.entity_id
_entity_poly.type
_entity_poly.pdbx_seq_one_letter_code
_entity_poly.pdbx_strand_id
1 'polypeptide(L)'
;MEKIIITVLILFLAAGLVYAEGKDVKQITLPNIQIELASGAGREKVQTFCNICHSVDYITMQPAGTKAQWTATVTKMRKLFGAPISDADSEVISSYLAEYYGTASKHR
;
A
#
# COMPACT_ATOMS: atom_id res chain seq x y z
N MET A 1 -28.03 12.99 -52.83
CA MET A 1 -26.74 12.94 -52.04
C MET A 1 -27.02 13.07 -50.56
N GLU A 2 -27.82 14.03 -50.13
CA GLU A 2 -28.11 14.29 -48.69
C GLU A 2 -28.72 13.06 -47.97
N LYS A 3 -29.70 12.39 -48.57
CA LYS A 3 -30.31 11.17 -48.00
C LYS A 3 -29.32 10.01 -47.84
N ILE A 4 -28.38 9.87 -48.76
CA ILE A 4 -27.34 8.85 -48.68
C ILE A 4 -26.37 9.12 -47.54
N ILE A 5 -26.00 10.39 -47.35
CA ILE A 5 -25.10 10.83 -46.28
C ILE A 5 -25.75 10.55 -44.90
N ILE A 6 -27.02 10.89 -44.75
CA ILE A 6 -27.78 10.65 -43.52
C ILE A 6 -27.88 9.16 -43.20
N THR A 7 -28.16 8.32 -44.23
CA THR A 7 -28.24 6.85 -44.04
C THR A 7 -26.89 6.26 -43.63
N VAL A 8 -25.79 6.70 -44.24
CA VAL A 8 -24.44 6.25 -43.86
C VAL A 8 -24.09 6.70 -42.44
N LEU A 9 -24.44 7.91 -42.06
CA LEU A 9 -24.19 8.43 -40.69
C LEU A 9 -24.94 7.60 -39.63
N ILE A 10 -26.22 7.25 -39.90
CA ILE A 10 -27.03 6.41 -39.01
C ILE A 10 -26.44 5.01 -38.87
N LEU A 11 -25.96 4.41 -39.95
CA LEU A 11 -25.33 3.11 -39.96
C LEU A 11 -24.01 3.12 -39.14
N PHE A 12 -23.20 4.18 -39.25
CA PHE A 12 -22.00 4.33 -38.45
C PHE A 12 -22.30 4.53 -36.97
N LEU A 13 -23.34 5.30 -36.61
CA LEU A 13 -23.78 5.45 -35.22
C LEU A 13 -24.28 4.13 -34.62
N ALA A 14 -25.09 3.35 -35.40
CA ALA A 14 -25.57 2.06 -34.97
C ALA A 14 -24.47 1.02 -34.79
N ALA A 15 -23.47 1.01 -35.68
CA ALA A 15 -22.29 0.16 -35.54
C ALA A 15 -21.42 0.50 -34.31
N GLY A 16 -21.32 1.80 -33.94
CA GLY A 16 -20.59 2.26 -32.76
C GLY A 16 -21.23 1.79 -31.45
N LEU A 17 -22.56 1.67 -31.40
CA LEU A 17 -23.29 1.21 -30.21
C LEU A 17 -23.11 -0.29 -29.94
N VAL A 18 -22.88 -1.12 -30.98
CA VAL A 18 -22.68 -2.57 -30.82
C VAL A 18 -21.31 -2.92 -30.24
N TYR A 19 -20.30 -2.05 -30.39
CA TYR A 19 -18.96 -2.26 -29.81
C TYR A 19 -18.83 -1.89 -28.33
N ALA A 20 -19.88 -1.33 -27.72
CA ALA A 20 -19.93 -0.93 -26.31
C ALA A 20 -20.45 -2.04 -25.38
N GLU A 21 -20.62 -3.29 -25.86
CA GLU A 21 -20.89 -4.42 -24.97
C GLU A 21 -19.67 -4.65 -24.08
N GLY A 22 -19.85 -4.30 -22.82
CA GLY A 22 -18.80 -4.39 -21.79
C GLY A 22 -18.31 -5.82 -21.70
N LYS A 23 -16.99 -5.98 -21.81
CA LYS A 23 -16.31 -7.22 -21.44
C LYS A 23 -16.77 -7.61 -20.04
N ASP A 24 -17.17 -8.86 -19.84
CA ASP A 24 -17.52 -9.40 -18.54
C ASP A 24 -16.43 -9.07 -17.53
N VAL A 25 -16.72 -8.11 -16.63
CA VAL A 25 -15.82 -7.76 -15.55
C VAL A 25 -15.91 -8.89 -14.53
N LYS A 26 -14.88 -9.74 -14.49
CA LYS A 26 -14.76 -10.75 -13.45
C LYS A 26 -14.50 -10.04 -12.11
N GLN A 27 -15.48 -10.01 -11.25
CA GLN A 27 -15.30 -9.57 -9.86
C GLN A 27 -14.60 -10.67 -9.07
N ILE A 28 -13.49 -10.33 -8.46
CA ILE A 28 -12.77 -11.18 -7.52
C ILE A 28 -13.01 -10.60 -6.13
N THR A 29 -13.58 -11.39 -5.24
CA THR A 29 -13.65 -11.04 -3.81
C THR A 29 -12.30 -11.35 -3.19
N LEU A 30 -11.55 -10.32 -2.82
CA LEU A 30 -10.28 -10.50 -2.10
C LEU A 30 -10.56 -10.89 -0.64
N PRO A 31 -9.81 -11.83 -0.06
CA PRO A 31 -9.92 -12.13 1.35
C PRO A 31 -9.53 -10.91 2.17
N ASN A 32 -10.30 -10.61 3.22
CA ASN A 32 -9.96 -9.55 4.16
C ASN A 32 -8.91 -10.07 5.14
N ILE A 33 -7.64 -10.02 4.73
CA ILE A 33 -6.51 -10.39 5.58
C ILE A 33 -6.09 -9.16 6.35
N GLN A 34 -6.30 -9.17 7.66
CA GLN A 34 -5.83 -8.13 8.59
C GLN A 34 -4.53 -8.63 9.22
N ILE A 35 -3.41 -8.03 8.86
CA ILE A 35 -2.14 -8.31 9.54
C ILE A 35 -2.03 -7.36 10.73
N GLU A 36 -1.92 -7.93 11.92
CA GLU A 36 -1.69 -7.18 13.14
C GLU A 36 -0.20 -7.15 13.49
N LEU A 37 0.27 -5.97 13.86
CA LEU A 37 1.60 -5.83 14.42
C LEU A 37 1.67 -6.46 15.82
N ALA A 38 2.84 -6.98 16.18
CA ALA A 38 3.10 -7.54 17.51
C ALA A 38 2.72 -6.54 18.62
N SER A 39 2.07 -7.01 19.66
CA SER A 39 1.68 -6.16 20.80
C SER A 39 2.91 -5.75 21.60
N GLY A 40 3.05 -4.45 21.87
CA GLY A 40 4.18 -3.94 22.65
C GLY A 40 4.33 -2.42 22.57
N ALA A 41 5.26 -1.91 23.35
CA ALA A 41 5.53 -0.47 23.42
C ALA A 41 6.04 0.04 22.05
N GLY A 42 5.40 1.07 21.51
CA GLY A 42 5.73 1.63 20.19
C GLY A 42 4.85 1.13 19.05
N ARG A 43 4.05 0.06 19.22
CA ARG A 43 3.11 -0.44 18.21
C ARG A 43 2.23 0.67 17.63
N GLU A 44 1.63 1.47 18.51
CA GLU A 44 0.73 2.54 18.11
C GLU A 44 1.43 3.59 17.23
N LYS A 45 2.67 3.95 17.57
CA LYS A 45 3.49 4.86 16.77
C LYS A 45 3.75 4.29 15.37
N VAL A 46 4.10 3.02 15.28
CA VAL A 46 4.30 2.34 13.99
C VAL A 46 3.01 2.33 13.18
N GLN A 47 1.88 1.95 13.78
CA GLN A 47 0.59 1.98 13.10
C GLN A 47 0.23 3.38 12.59
N THR A 48 0.38 4.39 13.44
CA THR A 48 0.01 5.77 13.08
C THR A 48 0.87 6.31 11.94
N PHE A 49 2.19 6.19 12.04
CA PHE A 49 3.09 6.84 11.08
C PHE A 49 3.36 6.03 9.82
N CYS A 50 3.38 4.71 9.90
CA CYS A 50 3.66 3.88 8.73
C CYS A 50 2.43 3.73 7.81
N ASN A 51 1.21 3.68 8.38
CA ASN A 51 -0.02 3.58 7.59
C ASN A 51 -0.37 4.84 6.76
N ILE A 52 0.33 5.94 6.96
CA ILE A 52 0.12 7.16 6.16
C ILE A 52 0.38 6.90 4.68
N CYS A 53 1.38 6.07 4.35
CA CYS A 53 1.84 5.89 2.98
C CYS A 53 1.69 4.44 2.47
N HIS A 54 1.74 3.45 3.34
CA HIS A 54 1.67 2.04 2.96
C HIS A 54 1.15 1.18 4.12
N SER A 55 0.70 -0.05 3.82
CA SER A 55 0.26 -1.00 4.82
C SER A 55 1.40 -1.44 5.76
N VAL A 56 1.06 -1.78 7.01
CA VAL A 56 2.00 -2.36 7.99
C VAL A 56 2.48 -3.77 7.59
N ASP A 57 1.82 -4.42 6.63
CA ASP A 57 2.27 -5.68 6.03
C ASP A 57 3.69 -5.54 5.46
N TYR A 58 4.02 -4.34 4.98
CA TYR A 58 5.34 -4.03 4.48
C TYR A 58 6.45 -4.27 5.51
N ILE A 59 6.12 -4.13 6.80
CA ILE A 59 7.03 -4.39 7.91
C ILE A 59 7.17 -5.90 8.15
N THR A 60 6.05 -6.60 8.21
CA THR A 60 6.02 -8.05 8.53
C THR A 60 6.65 -8.90 7.44
N MET A 61 6.65 -8.41 6.21
CA MET A 61 7.24 -9.07 5.03
C MET A 61 8.73 -8.77 4.84
N GLN A 62 9.31 -7.83 5.61
CA GLN A 62 10.73 -7.53 5.51
C GLN A 62 11.59 -8.63 6.14
N PRO A 63 12.80 -8.88 5.64
CA PRO A 63 13.80 -9.68 6.35
C PRO A 63 14.08 -9.09 7.73
N ALA A 64 14.39 -9.95 8.71
CA ALA A 64 14.77 -9.49 10.04
C ALA A 64 16.03 -8.63 9.97
N GLY A 65 15.97 -7.42 10.47
CA GLY A 65 17.07 -6.47 10.50
C GLY A 65 17.63 -6.22 11.89
N THR A 66 18.87 -5.78 11.96
CA THR A 66 19.43 -5.23 13.21
C THR A 66 18.76 -3.92 13.58
N LYS A 67 18.93 -3.46 14.84
CA LYS A 67 18.43 -2.13 15.23
C LYS A 67 19.01 -1.02 14.32
N ALA A 68 20.28 -1.11 13.95
CA ALA A 68 20.89 -0.13 13.05
C ALA A 68 20.23 -0.11 11.67
N GLN A 69 19.88 -1.27 11.12
CA GLN A 69 19.17 -1.37 9.84
C GLN A 69 17.73 -0.80 9.94
N TRP A 70 17.01 -1.09 11.00
CA TRP A 70 15.69 -0.51 11.23
C TRP A 70 15.76 1.01 11.43
N THR A 71 16.74 1.52 12.18
CA THR A 71 16.97 2.95 12.32
C THR A 71 17.27 3.63 10.98
N ALA A 72 18.10 2.99 10.14
CA ALA A 72 18.39 3.49 8.80
C ALA A 72 17.13 3.52 7.92
N THR A 73 16.27 2.50 8.03
CA THR A 73 14.99 2.43 7.30
C THR A 73 14.05 3.56 7.73
N VAL A 74 13.86 3.78 9.03
CA VAL A 74 13.02 4.87 9.55
C VAL A 74 13.58 6.23 9.14
N THR A 75 14.89 6.41 9.20
CA THR A 75 15.56 7.63 8.73
C THR A 75 15.31 7.88 7.25
N LYS A 76 15.36 6.83 6.42
CA LYS A 76 15.06 6.90 5.00
C LYS A 76 13.60 7.34 4.75
N MET A 77 12.62 6.77 5.48
CA MET A 77 11.23 7.18 5.36
C MET A 77 11.04 8.67 5.70
N ARG A 78 11.72 9.15 6.74
CA ARG A 78 11.67 10.56 7.13
C ARG A 78 12.33 11.49 6.11
N LYS A 79 13.57 11.21 5.75
CA LYS A 79 14.41 12.16 4.99
C LYS A 79 14.18 12.11 3.49
N LEU A 80 13.92 10.92 2.92
CA LEU A 80 13.72 10.79 1.47
C LEU A 80 12.25 10.81 1.08
N PHE A 81 11.38 10.23 1.89
CA PHE A 81 9.95 10.12 1.58
C PHE A 81 9.08 11.09 2.38
N GLY A 82 9.66 11.92 3.25
CA GLY A 82 8.95 12.98 3.94
C GLY A 82 7.97 12.50 5.01
N ALA A 83 8.15 11.30 5.59
CA ALA A 83 7.31 10.82 6.66
C ALA A 83 7.33 11.78 7.86
N PRO A 84 6.18 12.21 8.40
CA PRO A 84 6.08 13.22 9.45
C PRO A 84 6.40 12.64 10.85
N ILE A 85 7.55 12.03 11.00
CA ILE A 85 8.01 11.37 12.21
C ILE A 85 9.02 12.26 12.94
N SER A 86 8.79 12.59 14.20
CA SER A 86 9.73 13.34 15.03
C SER A 86 10.98 12.51 15.37
N ASP A 87 12.03 13.15 15.89
CA ASP A 87 13.22 12.42 16.33
C ASP A 87 12.91 11.46 17.49
N ALA A 88 12.08 11.90 18.44
CA ALA A 88 11.64 11.06 19.55
C ALA A 88 10.80 9.85 19.07
N ASP A 89 9.87 10.06 18.14
CA ASP A 89 9.06 8.97 17.58
C ASP A 89 9.92 8.02 16.75
N SER A 90 10.92 8.52 16.05
CA SER A 90 11.88 7.72 15.27
C SER A 90 12.62 6.70 16.15
N GLU A 91 13.05 7.11 17.34
CA GLU A 91 13.72 6.21 18.28
C GLU A 91 12.76 5.13 18.81
N VAL A 92 11.54 5.52 19.19
CA VAL A 92 10.52 4.57 19.67
C VAL A 92 10.16 3.56 18.56
N ILE A 93 9.93 4.03 17.34
CA ILE A 93 9.61 3.18 16.19
C ILE A 93 10.77 2.22 15.89
N SER A 94 12.00 2.73 15.82
CA SER A 94 13.18 1.90 15.53
C SER A 94 13.43 0.84 16.60
N SER A 95 13.17 1.17 17.86
CA SER A 95 13.29 0.23 18.99
C SER A 95 12.23 -0.87 18.90
N TYR A 96 10.98 -0.50 18.66
CA TYR A 96 9.90 -1.46 18.46
C TYR A 96 10.19 -2.42 17.29
N LEU A 97 10.60 -1.88 16.15
CA LEU A 97 10.90 -2.71 14.97
C LEU A 97 12.08 -3.67 15.22
N ALA A 98 13.10 -3.22 15.93
CA ALA A 98 14.24 -4.08 16.29
C ALA A 98 13.84 -5.17 17.29
N GLU A 99 12.96 -4.86 18.24
CA GLU A 99 12.52 -5.81 19.26
C GLU A 99 11.62 -6.91 18.66
N TYR A 100 10.63 -6.53 17.85
CA TYR A 100 9.61 -7.45 17.37
C TYR A 100 9.88 -8.02 15.97
N TYR A 101 10.66 -7.34 15.14
CA TYR A 101 10.98 -7.72 13.75
C TYR A 101 12.48 -7.76 13.48
N GLY A 102 13.29 -7.68 14.53
CA GLY A 102 14.74 -7.73 14.44
C GLY A 102 15.30 -9.15 14.40
N THR A 103 16.61 -9.25 14.11
CA THR A 103 17.35 -10.54 14.08
C THR A 103 17.39 -11.25 15.44
N ALA A 104 17.26 -10.51 16.54
CA ALA A 104 17.22 -11.04 17.90
C ALA A 104 15.79 -11.25 18.43
N SER A 105 14.76 -11.02 17.60
CA SER A 105 13.36 -11.15 18.00
C SER A 105 13.00 -12.58 18.33
N LYS A 106 12.30 -12.78 19.46
CA LYS A 106 11.70 -14.06 19.85
C LYS A 106 10.29 -14.27 19.29
N HIS A 107 9.76 -13.29 18.55
CA HIS A 107 8.37 -13.24 18.08
C HIS A 107 8.19 -13.68 16.63
N ARG A 108 9.22 -14.23 16.03
CA ARG A 108 9.20 -14.70 14.65
C ARG A 108 9.09 -16.20 14.54
#